data_13c828d086abbadda450f209b2efe5af
#
_entry.id   13c828d086abbadda450f209b2efe5af
#
_cell.length_a   1.000
_cell.length_b   1.000
_cell.length_c   1.000
_cell.angle_alpha   90.00
_cell.angle_beta   90.00
_cell.angle_gamma   90.00
#
_symmetry.space_group_name_H-M   'P 1'
#
loop_
_entity.id
_entity.type
_entity.pdbx_description
1 polymer ?
#
loop_
_entity_poly.entity_id
_entity_poly.type
_entity_poly.pdbx_seq_one_letter_code
_entity_poly.pdbx_strand_id
1 'polypeptide(L)'
;MSRFKSHYACFDCKKTFKRRVLWDINRDDKRKIEAKCPQCGQLMANMGLDFASPKKDDIKGWTHIKKLYSVGITFHSCGCSGPGYIPNSNEKLIEYFEEIKRDYIKNLEFWRQRVEPTNSREEDRENSKYGNYLYKIPSALTPKKGAISNEAAKIYWIEKIKSVEQKLEKIK
;
A
#
# COMPACT_ATOMS: atom_id res chain seq x y z
N MET A 1 -1.92 6.21 28.50
CA MET A 1 -1.62 7.32 27.55
C MET A 1 -0.63 6.81 26.54
N SER A 2 -0.98 6.76 25.25
CA SER A 2 -0.03 6.36 24.21
C SER A 2 1.08 7.41 24.10
N ARG A 3 2.34 6.93 24.19
CA ARG A 3 3.53 7.77 24.04
C ARG A 3 3.86 8.07 22.56
N PHE A 4 3.07 7.51 21.63
CA PHE A 4 3.37 7.54 20.21
C PHE A 4 2.72 8.75 19.53
N LYS A 5 3.50 9.50 18.77
CA LYS A 5 3.05 10.65 18.00
C LYS A 5 3.40 10.43 16.54
N SER A 6 2.38 10.36 15.67
CA SER A 6 2.62 10.29 14.23
C SER A 6 3.33 11.55 13.72
N HIS A 7 4.22 11.36 12.76
CA HIS A 7 4.89 12.43 12.05
C HIS A 7 4.04 12.91 10.88
N TYR A 8 3.83 14.21 10.80
CA TYR A 8 3.11 14.87 9.72
C TYR A 8 4.07 15.77 8.96
N ALA A 9 4.22 15.55 7.65
CA ALA A 9 5.11 16.31 6.78
C ALA A 9 4.35 17.37 5.99
N CYS A 10 4.88 18.58 5.98
CA CYS A 10 4.51 19.61 5.03
C CYS A 10 5.58 19.68 3.94
N PHE A 11 5.23 19.31 2.73
CA PHE A 11 6.16 19.25 1.61
C PHE A 11 6.55 20.64 1.11
N ASP A 12 5.67 21.65 1.24
CA ASP A 12 5.94 23.01 0.81
C ASP A 12 6.92 23.71 1.75
N CYS A 13 6.70 23.60 3.07
CA CYS A 13 7.60 24.17 4.07
C CYS A 13 8.83 23.31 4.34
N LYS A 14 8.87 22.05 3.86
CA LYS A 14 9.93 21.06 4.16
C LYS A 14 10.17 20.93 5.66
N LYS A 15 9.07 20.69 6.39
CA LYS A 15 9.04 20.56 7.86
C LYS A 15 8.17 19.41 8.29
N THR A 16 8.52 18.81 9.40
CA THR A 16 7.77 17.72 10.03
C THR A 16 7.32 18.13 11.43
N PHE A 17 6.09 17.78 11.75
CA PHE A 17 5.49 18.02 13.06
C PHE A 17 5.01 16.70 13.65
N LYS A 18 5.22 16.51 14.95
CA LYS A 18 4.69 15.36 15.68
C LYS A 18 3.33 15.70 16.26
N ARG A 19 2.32 14.89 15.96
CA ARG A 19 0.97 15.04 16.53
C ARG A 19 0.54 13.77 17.24
N ARG A 20 -0.23 13.93 18.33
CA ARG A 20 -0.86 12.78 18.99
C ARG A 20 -1.80 12.06 18.04
N VAL A 21 -1.92 10.75 18.19
CA VAL A 21 -2.88 9.95 17.43
C VAL A 21 -4.29 10.36 17.82
N LEU A 22 -5.20 10.46 16.86
CA LEU A 22 -6.55 11.02 17.10
C LEU A 22 -7.33 10.31 18.18
N TRP A 23 -7.22 9.00 18.30
CA TRP A 23 -7.88 8.22 19.34
C TRP A 23 -7.31 8.45 20.77
N ASP A 24 -6.11 9.03 20.90
CA ASP A 24 -5.58 9.43 22.19
C ASP A 24 -6.13 10.78 22.67
N ILE A 25 -6.73 11.55 21.75
CA ILE A 25 -7.23 12.92 22.05
C ILE A 25 -8.73 12.89 22.28
N ASN A 26 -9.47 12.07 21.51
CA ASN A 26 -10.93 12.02 21.60
C ASN A 26 -11.45 10.68 21.09
N ARG A 27 -11.75 9.75 22.00
CA ARG A 27 -12.24 8.39 21.66
C ARG A 27 -13.60 8.40 20.96
N ASP A 28 -14.39 9.43 21.15
CA ASP A 28 -15.78 9.52 20.67
C ASP A 28 -15.93 10.33 19.37
N ASP A 29 -14.89 11.05 18.95
CA ASP A 29 -14.96 11.89 17.76
C ASP A 29 -14.45 11.15 16.49
N LYS A 30 -15.41 10.64 15.70
CA LYS A 30 -15.16 9.99 14.41
C LYS A 30 -14.75 10.98 13.30
N ARG A 31 -14.67 12.28 13.57
CA ARG A 31 -14.29 13.31 12.59
C ARG A 31 -12.81 13.16 12.25
N LYS A 32 -12.50 13.05 10.97
CA LYS A 32 -11.12 13.15 10.46
C LYS A 32 -10.67 14.60 10.62
N ILE A 33 -9.98 14.92 11.71
CA ILE A 33 -9.37 16.23 11.88
C ILE A 33 -8.16 16.32 10.95
N GLU A 34 -8.29 17.14 9.91
CA GLU A 34 -7.21 17.41 8.98
C GLU A 34 -6.04 18.09 9.69
N ALA A 35 -4.84 17.59 9.48
CA ALA A 35 -3.64 18.16 10.05
C ALA A 35 -3.12 19.29 9.15
N LYS A 36 -3.36 20.56 9.53
CA LYS A 36 -2.84 21.73 8.81
C LYS A 36 -1.45 22.14 9.32
N CYS A 37 -0.61 22.57 8.39
CA CYS A 37 0.72 23.08 8.70
C CYS A 37 0.62 24.39 9.48
N PRO A 38 1.25 24.53 10.65
CA PRO A 38 1.18 25.78 11.42
C PRO A 38 1.91 26.95 10.76
N GLN A 39 2.74 26.71 9.75
CA GLN A 39 3.48 27.76 9.05
C GLN A 39 2.74 28.28 7.80
N CYS A 40 2.18 27.40 6.95
CA CYS A 40 1.56 27.80 5.68
C CYS A 40 0.07 27.46 5.58
N GLY A 41 -0.52 26.80 6.58
CA GLY A 41 -1.93 26.40 6.59
C GLY A 41 -2.28 25.22 5.68
N GLN A 42 -1.39 24.74 4.82
CA GLN A 42 -1.64 23.62 3.90
C GLN A 42 -1.80 22.29 4.65
N LEU A 43 -2.52 21.34 4.04
CA LEU A 43 -2.68 20.00 4.58
C LEU A 43 -1.34 19.28 4.65
N MET A 44 -1.09 18.60 5.77
CA MET A 44 0.11 17.82 5.98
C MET A 44 -0.15 16.34 5.72
N ALA A 45 0.84 15.67 5.15
CA ALA A 45 0.85 14.24 4.93
C ALA A 45 1.15 13.48 6.23
N ASN A 46 0.31 12.51 6.61
CA ASN A 46 0.61 11.59 7.71
C ASN A 46 1.64 10.56 7.24
N MET A 47 2.87 10.67 7.70
CA MET A 47 3.99 9.83 7.28
C MET A 47 4.19 8.60 8.19
N GLY A 48 3.49 8.52 9.33
CA GLY A 48 3.63 7.41 10.26
C GLY A 48 4.60 7.67 11.42
N LEU A 49 4.82 6.62 12.23
CA LEU A 49 5.63 6.70 13.45
C LEU A 49 7.12 6.65 13.17
N ASP A 50 7.53 5.85 12.17
CA ASP A 50 8.93 5.57 11.87
C ASP A 50 9.53 6.52 10.84
N PHE A 51 8.82 7.59 10.52
CA PHE A 51 9.28 8.59 9.56
C PHE A 51 10.44 9.41 10.12
N ALA A 52 11.59 9.35 9.43
CA ALA A 52 12.72 10.24 9.64
C ALA A 52 12.68 11.39 8.61
N SER A 53 12.58 12.62 9.11
CA SER A 53 12.52 13.81 8.27
C SER A 53 13.87 14.10 7.63
N PRO A 54 13.96 14.36 6.31
CA PRO A 54 15.16 14.90 5.71
C PRO A 54 15.50 16.28 6.29
N LYS A 55 16.75 16.71 6.14
CA LYS A 55 17.12 18.10 6.43
C LYS A 55 16.34 19.06 5.54
N LYS A 56 16.09 20.28 6.01
CA LYS A 56 15.26 21.27 5.30
C LYS A 56 15.81 21.60 3.90
N ASP A 57 17.12 21.63 3.76
CA ASP A 57 17.88 21.92 2.54
C ASP A 57 18.10 20.69 1.63
N ASP A 58 17.76 19.51 2.11
CA ASP A 58 17.78 18.28 1.30
C ASP A 58 16.57 18.21 0.35
N ILE A 59 16.65 18.99 -0.73
CA ILE A 59 15.58 19.07 -1.73
C ILE A 59 15.30 17.70 -2.37
N LYS A 60 16.34 16.91 -2.65
CA LYS A 60 16.22 15.59 -3.27
C LYS A 60 15.48 14.63 -2.35
N GLY A 61 15.82 14.59 -1.06
CA GLY A 61 15.14 13.79 -0.06
C GLY A 61 13.66 14.17 0.07
N TRP A 62 13.33 15.44 0.15
CA TRP A 62 11.93 15.91 0.22
C TRP A 62 11.13 15.58 -1.04
N THR A 63 11.74 15.70 -2.22
CA THR A 63 11.11 15.32 -3.49
C THR A 63 10.83 13.82 -3.54
N HIS A 64 11.79 13.01 -3.12
CA HIS A 64 11.63 11.56 -3.05
C HIS A 64 10.49 11.14 -2.09
N ILE A 65 10.44 11.71 -0.88
CA ILE A 65 9.39 11.40 0.10
C ILE A 65 8.01 11.85 -0.41
N LYS A 66 7.92 12.98 -1.10
CA LYS A 66 6.68 13.41 -1.74
C LYS A 66 6.21 12.41 -2.80
N LYS A 67 7.11 11.85 -3.59
CA LYS A 67 6.81 10.77 -4.55
C LYS A 67 6.33 9.49 -3.85
N LEU A 68 7.03 9.03 -2.80
CA LEU A 68 6.59 7.88 -2.00
C LEU A 68 5.17 8.07 -1.49
N TYR A 69 4.87 9.22 -0.91
CA TYR A 69 3.54 9.53 -0.39
C TYR A 69 2.48 9.55 -1.50
N SER A 70 2.80 10.10 -2.68
CA SER A 70 1.87 10.19 -3.82
C SER A 70 1.42 8.84 -4.36
N VAL A 71 2.21 7.79 -4.13
CA VAL A 71 1.89 6.40 -4.51
C VAL A 71 1.43 5.54 -3.32
N GLY A 72 1.21 6.17 -2.15
CA GLY A 72 0.66 5.54 -0.96
C GLY A 72 1.69 4.80 -0.10
N ILE A 73 2.99 5.06 -0.29
CA ILE A 73 4.04 4.53 0.60
C ILE A 73 4.26 5.51 1.74
N THR A 74 4.14 5.02 2.97
CA THR A 74 4.34 5.75 4.21
C THR A 74 5.14 4.91 5.20
N PHE A 75 5.54 5.51 6.32
CA PHE A 75 6.40 4.90 7.34
C PHE A 75 5.58 4.45 8.56
N HIS A 76 4.38 3.91 8.30
CA HIS A 76 3.57 3.31 9.35
C HIS A 76 4.08 1.91 9.68
N SER A 77 4.18 1.61 10.96
CA SER A 77 4.44 0.27 11.47
C SER A 77 3.59 -0.01 12.70
N CYS A 78 3.50 -1.28 13.06
CA CYS A 78 2.93 -1.72 14.35
C CYS A 78 3.92 -1.53 15.50
N GLY A 79 5.14 -1.07 15.24
CA GLY A 79 6.21 -0.90 16.24
C GLY A 79 7.03 -2.16 16.51
N CYS A 80 6.71 -3.31 15.92
CA CYS A 80 7.41 -4.58 16.15
C CYS A 80 8.50 -4.89 15.10
N SER A 81 8.31 -4.48 13.83
CA SER A 81 9.23 -4.82 12.72
C SER A 81 9.56 -3.65 11.79
N GLY A 82 9.15 -2.43 12.18
CA GLY A 82 9.32 -1.25 11.33
C GLY A 82 8.36 -1.22 10.12
N PRO A 83 8.51 -0.23 9.23
CA PRO A 83 7.58 0.01 8.12
C PRO A 83 7.77 -0.95 6.93
N GLY A 84 8.68 -1.93 7.05
CA GLY A 84 9.05 -2.81 5.94
C GLY A 84 10.03 -2.16 4.95
N TYR A 85 10.16 -2.76 3.77
CA TYR A 85 11.03 -2.21 2.73
C TYR A 85 10.43 -0.93 2.14
N ILE A 86 11.21 0.15 2.18
CA ILE A 86 10.89 1.42 1.54
C ILE A 86 12.01 1.77 0.56
N PRO A 87 11.71 1.94 -0.74
CA PRO A 87 12.71 2.33 -1.73
C PRO A 87 13.36 3.67 -1.37
N ASN A 88 14.69 3.74 -1.41
CA ASN A 88 15.45 4.92 -0.99
C ASN A 88 15.87 5.83 -2.16
N SER A 89 15.50 5.50 -3.39
CA SER A 89 15.71 6.33 -4.58
C SER A 89 14.55 6.18 -5.56
N ASN A 90 14.48 7.09 -6.55
CA ASN A 90 13.43 7.05 -7.57
C ASN A 90 13.56 5.79 -8.45
N GLU A 91 14.80 5.41 -8.78
CA GLU A 91 15.10 4.21 -9.58
C GLU A 91 14.59 2.95 -8.85
N LYS A 92 14.92 2.81 -7.57
CA LYS A 92 14.45 1.69 -6.74
C LYS A 92 12.94 1.71 -6.51
N LEU A 93 12.31 2.88 -6.50
CA LEU A 93 10.86 3.00 -6.41
C LEU A 93 10.19 2.50 -7.70
N ILE A 94 10.74 2.83 -8.85
CA ILE A 94 10.28 2.31 -10.15
C ILE A 94 10.46 0.79 -10.20
N GLU A 95 11.67 0.31 -9.87
CA GLU A 95 11.98 -1.13 -9.84
C GLU A 95 11.01 -1.91 -8.95
N TYR A 96 10.74 -1.40 -7.75
CA TYR A 96 9.79 -1.97 -6.80
C TYR A 96 8.39 -2.14 -7.40
N PHE A 97 7.86 -1.12 -8.08
CA PHE A 97 6.54 -1.24 -8.72
C PHE A 97 6.55 -2.11 -9.98
N GLU A 98 7.66 -2.13 -10.74
CA GLU A 98 7.80 -3.02 -11.89
C GLU A 98 7.87 -4.50 -11.44
N GLU A 99 8.48 -4.81 -10.30
CA GLU A 99 8.46 -6.15 -9.72
C GLU A 99 7.05 -6.58 -9.30
N ILE A 100 6.31 -5.70 -8.61
CA ILE A 100 4.91 -5.94 -8.25
C ILE A 100 4.07 -6.17 -9.50
N LYS A 101 4.27 -5.37 -10.55
CA LYS A 101 3.56 -5.53 -11.82
C LYS A 101 3.84 -6.89 -12.45
N ARG A 102 5.11 -7.32 -12.48
CA ARG A 102 5.49 -8.64 -12.99
C ARG A 102 4.82 -9.78 -12.20
N ASP A 103 4.75 -9.68 -10.86
CA ASP A 103 4.05 -10.68 -10.06
C ASP A 103 2.55 -10.72 -10.37
N TYR A 104 1.91 -9.57 -10.53
CA TYR A 104 0.49 -9.48 -10.88
C TYR A 104 0.21 -10.05 -12.27
N ILE A 105 1.08 -9.82 -13.24
CA ILE A 105 0.97 -10.42 -14.60
C ILE A 105 1.08 -11.94 -14.52
N LYS A 106 2.04 -12.50 -13.77
CA LYS A 106 2.17 -13.96 -13.56
C LYS A 106 0.90 -14.56 -12.93
N ASN A 107 0.31 -13.86 -11.95
CA ASN A 107 -0.94 -14.32 -11.36
C ASN A 107 -2.09 -14.27 -12.38
N LEU A 108 -2.20 -13.21 -13.19
CA LEU A 108 -3.21 -13.12 -14.24
C LEU A 108 -3.07 -14.22 -15.29
N GLU A 109 -1.83 -14.56 -15.69
CA GLU A 109 -1.54 -15.64 -16.62
C GLU A 109 -1.99 -16.99 -16.08
N PHE A 110 -1.74 -17.28 -14.79
CA PHE A 110 -2.26 -18.48 -14.13
C PHE A 110 -3.78 -18.55 -14.27
N TRP A 111 -4.53 -17.48 -13.96
CA TRP A 111 -5.99 -17.47 -14.01
C TRP A 111 -6.55 -17.53 -15.43
N ARG A 112 -5.78 -17.14 -16.44
CA ARG A 112 -6.15 -17.28 -17.87
C ARG A 112 -6.03 -18.74 -18.35
N GLN A 113 -5.07 -19.50 -17.81
CA GLN A 113 -4.78 -20.88 -18.23
C GLN A 113 -5.48 -21.92 -17.34
N ARG A 114 -5.97 -21.51 -16.18
CA ARG A 114 -6.61 -22.38 -15.21
C ARG A 114 -7.93 -22.94 -15.76
N VAL A 115 -8.10 -24.26 -15.64
CA VAL A 115 -9.38 -24.93 -15.84
C VAL A 115 -10.11 -24.92 -14.50
N GLU A 116 -11.35 -24.44 -14.48
CA GLU A 116 -12.15 -24.40 -13.25
C GLU A 116 -12.52 -25.85 -12.83
N PRO A 117 -12.33 -26.19 -11.54
CA PRO A 117 -12.72 -27.51 -11.05
C PRO A 117 -14.24 -27.65 -11.06
N THR A 118 -14.72 -28.84 -11.37
CA THR A 118 -16.15 -29.15 -11.50
C THR A 118 -16.72 -29.88 -10.28
N ASN A 119 -15.86 -30.37 -9.39
CA ASN A 119 -16.24 -31.15 -8.20
C ASN A 119 -15.24 -30.96 -7.06
N SER A 120 -15.66 -31.32 -5.83
CA SER A 120 -14.84 -31.13 -4.61
C SER A 120 -13.47 -31.85 -4.67
N ARG A 121 -13.37 -32.99 -5.34
CA ARG A 121 -12.07 -33.71 -5.45
C ARG A 121 -11.07 -32.93 -6.30
N GLU A 122 -11.55 -32.28 -7.34
CA GLU A 122 -10.73 -31.40 -8.18
C GLU A 122 -10.33 -30.14 -7.43
N GLU A 123 -11.26 -29.55 -6.65
CA GLU A 123 -10.97 -28.41 -5.77
C GLU A 123 -9.87 -28.75 -4.76
N ASP A 124 -9.93 -29.89 -4.09
CA ASP A 124 -8.92 -30.32 -3.12
C ASP A 124 -7.55 -30.51 -3.75
N ARG A 125 -7.50 -31.12 -4.94
CA ARG A 125 -6.25 -31.27 -5.69
C ARG A 125 -5.66 -29.94 -6.12
N GLU A 126 -6.52 -29.04 -6.57
CA GLU A 126 -6.12 -27.70 -6.97
C GLU A 126 -5.59 -26.88 -5.79
N ASN A 127 -6.29 -26.92 -4.66
CA ASN A 127 -5.86 -26.25 -3.42
C ASN A 127 -4.48 -26.71 -2.97
N SER A 128 -4.24 -28.03 -3.05
CA SER A 128 -2.94 -28.62 -2.70
C SER A 128 -1.83 -28.21 -3.68
N LYS A 129 -2.13 -28.08 -4.96
CA LYS A 129 -1.14 -27.81 -6.00
C LYS A 129 -0.90 -26.32 -6.25
N TYR A 130 -1.93 -25.51 -6.20
CA TYR A 130 -1.93 -24.10 -6.61
C TYR A 130 -2.37 -23.13 -5.51
N GLY A 131 -2.35 -23.55 -4.26
CA GLY A 131 -2.77 -22.74 -3.12
C GLY A 131 -2.10 -21.37 -3.06
N ASN A 132 -0.82 -21.27 -3.48
CA ASN A 132 -0.08 -20.01 -3.56
C ASN A 132 -0.68 -18.96 -4.51
N TYR A 133 -1.46 -19.37 -5.52
CA TYR A 133 -2.21 -18.47 -6.40
C TYR A 133 -3.62 -18.21 -5.87
N LEU A 134 -4.27 -19.25 -5.35
CA LEU A 134 -5.66 -19.17 -4.88
C LEU A 134 -5.81 -18.27 -3.66
N TYR A 135 -4.89 -18.39 -2.68
CA TYR A 135 -4.90 -17.56 -1.46
C TYR A 135 -4.60 -16.07 -1.69
N LYS A 136 -4.10 -15.70 -2.85
CA LYS A 136 -3.90 -14.29 -3.22
C LYS A 136 -5.19 -13.58 -3.63
N ILE A 137 -6.27 -14.32 -3.87
CA ILE A 137 -7.59 -13.73 -4.15
C ILE A 137 -8.27 -13.36 -2.84
N PRO A 138 -8.79 -12.12 -2.72
CA PRO A 138 -9.48 -11.68 -1.51
C PRO A 138 -10.68 -12.57 -1.16
N SER A 139 -10.92 -12.76 0.13
CA SER A 139 -12.07 -13.53 0.63
C SER A 139 -13.42 -13.01 0.14
N ALA A 140 -13.52 -11.72 -0.17
CA ALA A 140 -14.73 -11.12 -0.75
C ALA A 140 -15.08 -11.66 -2.15
N LEU A 141 -14.09 -12.16 -2.90
CA LEU A 141 -14.24 -12.79 -4.23
C LEU A 141 -14.21 -14.30 -4.16
N THR A 142 -13.99 -14.88 -2.99
CA THR A 142 -13.97 -16.32 -2.77
C THR A 142 -15.37 -16.77 -2.34
N PRO A 143 -16.04 -17.66 -3.09
CA PRO A 143 -17.36 -18.13 -2.73
C PRO A 143 -17.32 -18.94 -1.43
N LYS A 144 -18.42 -18.97 -0.68
CA LYS A 144 -18.54 -19.81 0.54
C LYS A 144 -18.52 -21.30 0.21
N LYS A 145 -18.97 -21.68 -0.99
CA LYS A 145 -18.93 -23.05 -1.53
C LYS A 145 -18.55 -22.98 -3.01
N GLY A 146 -17.73 -23.95 -3.45
CA GLY A 146 -17.27 -24.05 -4.83
C GLY A 146 -16.00 -23.25 -5.12
N ALA A 147 -15.50 -23.42 -6.32
CA ALA A 147 -14.25 -22.84 -6.76
C ALA A 147 -14.34 -21.33 -7.03
N ILE A 148 -13.21 -20.66 -6.93
CA ILE A 148 -13.08 -19.24 -7.32
C ILE A 148 -13.26 -19.16 -8.85
N SER A 149 -14.13 -18.22 -9.30
CA SER A 149 -14.34 -17.96 -10.72
C SER A 149 -13.09 -17.37 -11.38
N ASN A 150 -12.67 -17.94 -12.51
CA ASN A 150 -11.58 -17.41 -13.31
C ASN A 150 -11.86 -15.98 -13.77
N GLU A 151 -13.11 -15.66 -14.12
CA GLU A 151 -13.47 -14.32 -14.57
C GLU A 151 -13.30 -13.29 -13.47
N ALA A 152 -13.82 -13.56 -12.26
CA ALA A 152 -13.68 -12.67 -11.12
C ALA A 152 -12.19 -12.44 -10.76
N ALA A 153 -11.39 -13.51 -10.78
CA ALA A 153 -9.96 -13.42 -10.51
C ALA A 153 -9.19 -12.64 -11.58
N LYS A 154 -9.53 -12.82 -12.87
CA LYS A 154 -8.92 -12.04 -13.97
C LYS A 154 -9.22 -10.56 -13.85
N ILE A 155 -10.48 -10.19 -13.59
CA ILE A 155 -10.87 -8.79 -13.36
C ILE A 155 -10.06 -8.19 -12.21
N TYR A 156 -9.97 -8.89 -11.07
CA TYR A 156 -9.19 -8.44 -9.91
C TYR A 156 -7.72 -8.15 -10.28
N TRP A 157 -7.05 -9.07 -10.98
CA TRP A 157 -5.65 -8.88 -11.34
C TRP A 157 -5.43 -7.78 -12.38
N ILE A 158 -6.36 -7.62 -13.33
CA ILE A 158 -6.33 -6.51 -14.29
C ILE A 158 -6.45 -5.16 -13.56
N GLU A 159 -7.34 -5.04 -12.59
CA GLU A 159 -7.47 -3.82 -11.77
C GLU A 159 -6.21 -3.53 -10.95
N LYS A 160 -5.58 -4.58 -10.37
CA LYS A 160 -4.31 -4.44 -9.66
C LYS A 160 -3.18 -3.95 -10.57
N ILE A 161 -3.07 -4.50 -11.77
CA ILE A 161 -2.08 -4.07 -12.78
C ILE A 161 -2.31 -2.60 -13.14
N LYS A 162 -3.54 -2.20 -13.49
CA LYS A 162 -3.89 -0.80 -13.78
C LYS A 162 -3.53 0.15 -12.63
N SER A 163 -3.80 -0.26 -11.39
CA SER A 163 -3.43 0.54 -10.21
C SER A 163 -1.92 0.75 -10.09
N VAL A 164 -1.12 -0.27 -10.39
CA VAL A 164 0.35 -0.15 -10.37
C VAL A 164 0.83 0.73 -11.53
N GLU A 165 0.26 0.60 -12.71
CA GLU A 165 0.58 1.45 -13.87
C GLU A 165 0.33 2.93 -13.57
N GLN A 166 -0.81 3.26 -12.98
CA GLN A 166 -1.11 4.64 -12.53
C GLN A 166 -0.10 5.17 -11.50
N LYS A 167 0.43 4.29 -10.63
CA LYS A 167 1.49 4.67 -9.70
C LYS A 167 2.82 4.92 -10.42
N LEU A 168 3.17 4.06 -11.37
CA LEU A 168 4.37 4.23 -12.20
C LEU A 168 4.33 5.53 -13.01
N GLU A 169 3.19 5.91 -13.57
CA GLU A 169 3.00 7.19 -14.27
C GLU A 169 3.25 8.41 -13.37
N LYS A 170 2.85 8.32 -12.09
CA LYS A 170 3.04 9.43 -11.12
C LYS A 170 4.51 9.63 -10.69
N ILE A 171 5.35 8.62 -10.84
CA ILE A 171 6.74 8.65 -10.37
C ILE A 171 7.76 8.75 -11.49
N LYS A 172 7.39 8.46 -12.72
CA LYS A 172 8.18 8.73 -13.94
C LYS A 172 8.14 10.20 -14.30
#